data_cf962c7ed609e1f65b741817818f7de8
#
_entry.id   cf962c7ed609e1f65b741817818f7de8
#
_cell.length_a   1.000
_cell.length_b   1.000
_cell.length_c   1.000
_cell.angle_alpha   90.00
_cell.angle_beta   90.00
_cell.angle_gamma   90.00
#
_symmetry.space_group_name_H-M   'P 1'
#
loop_
_entity.id
_entity.type
_entity.pdbx_description
1 polymer ?
#
loop_
_entity_poly.entity_id
_entity_poly.type
_entity_poly.pdbx_seq_one_letter_code
_entity_poly.pdbx_strand_id
1 'polypeptide(L)'
;MTDNDPRAVPVLYRGLAAGYDRSTAWLEPYRHRAVSQLRLRPGDVVVDVGCGTGLSFESIQAAIGPGGRLIGIEPSPDMLAIARARVEEAGWDNVTLLEASAEEAVIPGAADAALFAFTHDVAQSPEALANVLGQLRPGGRVAAAGPKWSAFAPQLNPLVWQVARQYVTTFEGFRRPWAELARVVPDLSVEEGFFGCVYVAWGRLPGDVGVEVVADAGVEPPELPWHVDLADLPSLAGRHLGYSSWHDIVQEDVTGFAALTDDEQWIHVDPERAAAGPFGATVAHGFHTLARFTALLGEILVVEGVATTLNYGVNRVRFPAPARVGQRLRMGLEVLSVERAGDSIQVLYGATFEVEGQAKPVCVAEVIFRYYG
;
A
#
# COMPACT_ATOMS: atom_id res chain seq x y z
N MET A 1 15.41 27.79 -16.13
CA MET A 1 14.05 27.30 -15.94
C MET A 1 14.22 26.06 -15.10
N THR A 2 13.73 26.05 -13.87
CA THR A 2 13.77 24.89 -12.98
C THR A 2 12.78 23.88 -13.53
N ASP A 3 13.23 22.64 -13.74
CA ASP A 3 12.57 21.55 -14.46
C ASP A 3 11.26 21.01 -13.82
N ASN A 4 10.59 21.74 -12.97
CA ASN A 4 9.37 21.28 -12.30
C ASN A 4 8.40 22.46 -12.05
N ASP A 5 8.01 23.18 -13.13
CA ASP A 5 6.95 24.20 -13.01
C ASP A 5 5.58 23.56 -13.30
N PRO A 6 4.69 23.39 -12.30
CA PRO A 6 3.35 22.81 -12.49
C PRO A 6 2.51 23.59 -13.50
N ARG A 7 2.86 24.86 -13.81
CA ARG A 7 2.23 25.66 -14.85
C ARG A 7 2.59 25.22 -16.27
N ALA A 8 3.61 24.36 -16.44
CA ALA A 8 4.00 23.82 -17.74
C ALA A 8 3.05 22.70 -18.21
N VAL A 9 2.37 22.01 -17.29
CA VAL A 9 1.49 20.86 -17.58
C VAL A 9 0.33 21.22 -18.52
N PRO A 10 -0.45 22.30 -18.29
CA PRO A 10 -1.54 22.68 -19.23
C PRO A 10 -1.05 23.01 -20.63
N VAL A 11 0.18 23.52 -20.75
CA VAL A 11 0.78 23.87 -22.03
C VAL A 11 1.22 22.59 -22.79
N LEU A 12 1.72 21.58 -22.06
CA LEU A 12 2.16 20.32 -22.64
C LEU A 12 1.01 19.57 -23.34
N TYR A 13 -0.18 19.56 -22.74
CA TYR A 13 -1.35 18.82 -23.25
C TYR A 13 -2.17 19.60 -24.28
N ARG A 14 -1.84 20.87 -24.53
CA ARG A 14 -2.54 21.68 -25.54
C ARG A 14 -2.41 21.04 -26.93
N GLY A 15 -3.53 20.62 -27.51
CA GLY A 15 -3.60 19.94 -28.80
C GLY A 15 -3.30 18.43 -28.78
N LEU A 16 -2.87 17.85 -27.66
CA LEU A 16 -2.69 16.39 -27.53
C LEU A 16 -3.98 15.69 -27.11
N ALA A 17 -4.91 16.39 -26.45
CA ALA A 17 -6.10 15.82 -25.82
C ALA A 17 -6.94 14.97 -26.81
N ALA A 18 -7.19 15.44 -28.02
CA ALA A 18 -8.02 14.75 -29.02
C ALA A 18 -7.47 13.39 -29.50
N GLY A 19 -6.16 13.16 -29.34
CA GLY A 19 -5.50 11.89 -29.73
C GLY A 19 -5.07 11.04 -28.55
N TYR A 20 -5.20 11.54 -27.33
CA TYR A 20 -4.63 10.95 -26.13
C TYR A 20 -5.15 9.53 -25.88
N ASP A 21 -6.45 9.33 -25.90
CA ASP A 21 -7.08 8.03 -25.63
C ASP A 21 -6.55 6.93 -26.56
N ARG A 22 -6.46 7.24 -27.86
CA ARG A 22 -5.94 6.29 -28.86
C ARG A 22 -4.46 6.00 -28.66
N SER A 23 -3.66 7.02 -28.35
CA SER A 23 -2.21 6.86 -28.22
C SER A 23 -1.81 6.11 -26.94
N THR A 24 -2.67 6.13 -25.91
CA THR A 24 -2.44 5.49 -24.61
C THR A 24 -3.26 4.20 -24.41
N ALA A 25 -4.07 3.78 -25.38
CA ALA A 25 -4.95 2.60 -25.28
C ALA A 25 -4.21 1.30 -24.87
N TRP A 26 -2.96 1.12 -25.30
CA TRP A 26 -2.14 -0.04 -24.91
C TRP A 26 -1.77 -0.08 -23.42
N LEU A 27 -1.93 1.03 -22.69
CA LEU A 27 -1.68 1.17 -21.26
C LEU A 27 -2.92 0.83 -20.39
N GLU A 28 -4.09 0.65 -21.02
CA GLU A 28 -5.35 0.34 -20.29
C GLU A 28 -5.25 -0.85 -19.34
N PRO A 29 -4.58 -1.97 -19.67
CA PRO A 29 -4.44 -3.08 -18.71
C PRO A 29 -3.78 -2.68 -17.39
N TYR A 30 -2.83 -1.74 -17.42
CA TYR A 30 -2.14 -1.25 -16.24
C TYR A 30 -2.99 -0.25 -15.45
N ARG A 31 -3.80 0.56 -16.14
CA ARG A 31 -4.78 1.45 -15.53
C ARG A 31 -5.84 0.64 -14.77
N HIS A 32 -6.45 -0.34 -15.43
CA HIS A 32 -7.40 -1.26 -14.81
C HIS A 32 -6.76 -2.02 -13.63
N ARG A 33 -5.51 -2.44 -13.77
CA ARG A 33 -4.76 -3.09 -12.69
C ARG A 33 -4.60 -2.16 -11.49
N ALA A 34 -4.24 -0.89 -11.69
CA ALA A 34 -4.12 0.09 -10.61
C ALA A 34 -5.47 0.32 -9.91
N VAL A 35 -6.56 0.51 -10.65
CA VAL A 35 -7.91 0.63 -10.08
C VAL A 35 -8.28 -0.62 -9.26
N SER A 36 -8.00 -1.83 -9.77
CA SER A 36 -8.31 -3.07 -9.06
C SER A 36 -7.55 -3.19 -7.73
N GLN A 37 -6.33 -2.65 -7.64
CA GLN A 37 -5.54 -2.66 -6.41
C GLN A 37 -6.06 -1.71 -5.34
N LEU A 38 -6.87 -0.72 -5.71
CA LEU A 38 -7.56 0.12 -4.74
C LEU A 38 -8.62 -0.64 -3.94
N ARG A 39 -9.05 -1.85 -4.41
CA ARG A 39 -10.08 -2.66 -3.75
C ARG A 39 -11.29 -1.81 -3.35
N LEU A 40 -11.79 -1.03 -4.31
CA LEU A 40 -12.91 -0.12 -4.11
C LEU A 40 -14.18 -0.86 -3.70
N ARG A 41 -15.02 -0.19 -2.93
CA ARG A 41 -16.27 -0.71 -2.41
C ARG A 41 -17.44 0.19 -2.86
N PRO A 42 -18.65 -0.33 -2.98
CA PRO A 42 -19.83 0.50 -3.17
C PRO A 42 -19.92 1.58 -2.07
N GLY A 43 -20.10 2.83 -2.49
CA GLY A 43 -20.16 3.98 -1.59
C GLY A 43 -18.85 4.71 -1.32
N ASP A 44 -17.72 4.19 -1.79
CA ASP A 44 -16.41 4.86 -1.62
C ASP A 44 -16.36 6.23 -2.32
N VAL A 45 -15.58 7.14 -1.74
CA VAL A 45 -15.18 8.42 -2.33
C VAL A 45 -13.77 8.25 -2.89
N VAL A 46 -13.62 8.41 -4.20
CA VAL A 46 -12.35 8.17 -4.91
C VAL A 46 -11.87 9.45 -5.58
N VAL A 47 -10.58 9.74 -5.45
CA VAL A 47 -9.90 10.83 -6.16
C VAL A 47 -9.06 10.25 -7.28
N ASP A 48 -9.33 10.65 -8.53
CA ASP A 48 -8.47 10.38 -9.69
C ASP A 48 -7.62 11.62 -9.97
N VAL A 49 -6.34 11.53 -9.63
CA VAL A 49 -5.40 12.66 -9.63
C VAL A 49 -4.71 12.76 -10.97
N GLY A 50 -4.84 13.90 -11.64
CA GLY A 50 -4.46 14.04 -13.04
C GLY A 50 -5.34 13.14 -13.92
N CYS A 51 -6.66 13.25 -13.76
CA CYS A 51 -7.62 12.34 -14.39
C CYS A 51 -7.60 12.40 -15.93
N GLY A 52 -7.01 13.45 -16.51
CA GLY A 52 -6.91 13.65 -17.95
C GLY A 52 -8.27 13.64 -18.62
N THR A 53 -8.44 12.78 -19.62
CA THR A 53 -9.70 12.60 -20.36
C THR A 53 -10.71 11.69 -19.63
N GLY A 54 -10.40 11.23 -18.39
CA GLY A 54 -11.29 10.38 -17.59
C GLY A 54 -11.27 8.90 -17.95
N LEU A 55 -10.16 8.36 -18.46
CA LEU A 55 -10.05 6.94 -18.85
C LEU A 55 -10.23 5.96 -17.68
N SER A 56 -9.99 6.37 -16.43
CA SER A 56 -10.20 5.54 -15.23
C SER A 56 -11.66 5.51 -14.78
N PHE A 57 -12.51 6.44 -15.24
CA PHE A 57 -13.83 6.68 -14.65
C PHE A 57 -14.76 5.48 -14.72
N GLU A 58 -14.85 4.82 -15.86
CA GLU A 58 -15.72 3.65 -16.04
C GLU A 58 -15.38 2.55 -15.03
N SER A 59 -14.07 2.23 -14.88
CA SER A 59 -13.62 1.20 -13.94
C SER A 59 -13.86 1.58 -12.48
N ILE A 60 -13.71 2.85 -12.12
CA ILE A 60 -13.98 3.35 -10.78
C ILE A 60 -15.48 3.32 -10.51
N GLN A 61 -16.31 3.84 -11.44
CA GLN A 61 -17.76 3.89 -11.31
C GLN A 61 -18.37 2.48 -11.17
N ALA A 62 -17.87 1.52 -11.94
CA ALA A 62 -18.31 0.13 -11.82
C ALA A 62 -18.06 -0.46 -10.41
N ALA A 63 -17.02 0.01 -9.73
CA ALA A 63 -16.66 -0.46 -8.39
C ALA A 63 -17.38 0.27 -7.27
N ILE A 64 -17.52 1.61 -7.35
CA ILE A 64 -18.12 2.42 -6.28
C ILE A 64 -19.66 2.49 -6.36
N GLY A 65 -20.22 2.26 -7.53
CA GLY A 65 -21.65 2.36 -7.79
C GLY A 65 -22.24 3.76 -7.59
N PRO A 66 -23.58 3.89 -7.70
CA PRO A 66 -24.25 5.20 -7.64
C PRO A 66 -24.22 5.85 -6.24
N GLY A 67 -23.96 5.05 -5.19
CA GLY A 67 -23.80 5.57 -3.82
C GLY A 67 -22.41 6.11 -3.52
N GLY A 68 -21.42 5.84 -4.38
CA GLY A 68 -20.06 6.36 -4.27
C GLY A 68 -19.91 7.74 -4.89
N ARG A 69 -18.72 8.30 -4.82
CA ARG A 69 -18.40 9.59 -5.43
C ARG A 69 -17.02 9.56 -6.07
N LEU A 70 -16.90 10.04 -7.30
CA LEU A 70 -15.64 10.19 -8.01
C LEU A 70 -15.28 11.67 -8.12
N ILE A 71 -14.05 12.03 -7.78
CA ILE A 71 -13.51 13.37 -7.88
C ILE A 71 -12.31 13.32 -8.82
N GLY A 72 -12.42 13.90 -10.01
CA GLY A 72 -11.33 14.04 -10.96
C GLY A 72 -10.63 15.38 -10.79
N ILE A 73 -9.31 15.37 -10.61
CA ILE A 73 -8.45 16.56 -10.55
C ILE A 73 -7.63 16.62 -11.83
N GLU A 74 -7.71 17.71 -12.58
CA GLU A 74 -6.97 17.90 -13.83
C GLU A 74 -6.75 19.40 -14.10
N PRO A 75 -5.49 19.86 -14.25
CA PRO A 75 -5.20 21.27 -14.51
C PRO A 75 -5.39 21.68 -15.98
N SER A 76 -5.48 20.73 -16.94
CA SER A 76 -5.64 21.04 -18.36
C SER A 76 -7.10 21.18 -18.74
N PRO A 77 -7.57 22.38 -19.15
CA PRO A 77 -8.97 22.59 -19.56
C PRO A 77 -9.35 21.77 -20.79
N ASP A 78 -8.40 21.51 -21.73
CA ASP A 78 -8.64 20.72 -22.92
C ASP A 78 -8.90 19.22 -22.57
N MET A 79 -8.12 18.67 -21.64
CA MET A 79 -8.33 17.31 -21.13
C MET A 79 -9.65 17.22 -20.34
N LEU A 80 -9.88 18.19 -19.47
CA LEU A 80 -11.07 18.24 -18.63
C LEU A 80 -12.37 18.38 -19.43
N ALA A 81 -12.32 19.06 -20.61
CA ALA A 81 -13.46 19.16 -21.50
C ALA A 81 -13.88 17.77 -22.04
N ILE A 82 -12.92 16.91 -22.36
CA ILE A 82 -13.20 15.53 -22.80
C ILE A 82 -13.72 14.70 -21.64
N ALA A 83 -13.16 14.86 -20.44
CA ALA A 83 -13.66 14.18 -19.24
C ALA A 83 -15.12 14.56 -18.92
N ARG A 84 -15.48 15.86 -19.05
CA ARG A 84 -16.88 16.33 -18.90
C ARG A 84 -17.82 15.69 -19.90
N ALA A 85 -17.45 15.68 -21.19
CA ALA A 85 -18.26 15.03 -22.23
C ALA A 85 -18.47 13.54 -21.92
N ARG A 86 -17.44 12.85 -21.42
CA ARG A 86 -17.55 11.43 -21.01
C ARG A 86 -18.50 11.23 -19.84
N VAL A 87 -18.47 12.11 -18.84
CA VAL A 87 -19.38 12.09 -17.69
C VAL A 87 -20.83 12.32 -18.13
N GLU A 88 -21.05 13.30 -19.01
CA GLU A 88 -22.37 13.62 -19.56
C GLU A 88 -22.93 12.45 -20.42
N GLU A 89 -22.11 11.89 -21.30
CA GLU A 89 -22.51 10.78 -22.16
C GLU A 89 -22.85 9.51 -21.37
N ALA A 90 -22.11 9.25 -20.27
CA ALA A 90 -22.36 8.11 -19.39
C ALA A 90 -23.51 8.34 -18.39
N GLY A 91 -23.98 9.60 -18.24
CA GLY A 91 -25.05 9.96 -17.31
C GLY A 91 -24.65 9.82 -15.83
N TRP A 92 -23.37 10.01 -15.49
CA TRP A 92 -22.91 9.95 -14.09
C TRP A 92 -23.15 11.28 -13.38
N ASP A 93 -23.99 11.27 -12.36
CA ASP A 93 -24.36 12.41 -11.52
C ASP A 93 -23.49 12.51 -10.24
N ASN A 94 -22.70 11.48 -9.95
CA ASN A 94 -21.83 11.36 -8.77
C ASN A 94 -20.34 11.67 -9.07
N VAL A 95 -20.04 12.32 -10.20
CA VAL A 95 -18.69 12.76 -10.60
C VAL A 95 -18.52 14.26 -10.41
N THR A 96 -17.46 14.65 -9.73
CA THR A 96 -17.05 16.06 -9.58
C THR A 96 -15.72 16.26 -10.28
N LEU A 97 -15.61 17.23 -11.17
CA LEU A 97 -14.37 17.56 -11.88
C LEU A 97 -13.81 18.90 -11.36
N LEU A 98 -12.57 18.90 -10.92
CA LEU A 98 -11.85 20.05 -10.41
C LEU A 98 -10.77 20.47 -11.42
N GLU A 99 -10.89 21.70 -11.93
CA GLU A 99 -9.86 22.33 -12.75
C GLU A 99 -8.82 22.97 -11.83
N ALA A 100 -7.86 22.17 -11.38
CA ALA A 100 -6.84 22.56 -10.43
C ALA A 100 -5.60 21.68 -10.57
N SER A 101 -4.46 22.18 -10.10
CA SER A 101 -3.29 21.34 -9.88
C SER A 101 -3.48 20.44 -8.66
N ALA A 102 -2.73 19.34 -8.58
CA ALA A 102 -2.82 18.44 -7.44
C ALA A 102 -2.31 19.08 -6.14
N GLU A 103 -1.42 20.09 -6.24
CA GLU A 103 -0.88 20.89 -5.14
C GLU A 103 -1.93 21.79 -4.49
N GLU A 104 -2.90 22.28 -5.30
CA GLU A 104 -3.86 23.30 -4.89
C GLU A 104 -5.30 22.78 -4.76
N ALA A 105 -5.57 21.57 -5.24
CA ALA A 105 -6.92 21.02 -5.25
C ALA A 105 -7.48 20.83 -3.84
N VAL A 106 -8.72 21.32 -3.64
CA VAL A 106 -9.49 21.10 -2.41
C VAL A 106 -10.56 20.04 -2.69
N ILE A 107 -10.40 18.88 -2.06
CA ILE A 107 -11.29 17.74 -2.23
C ILE A 107 -12.55 17.96 -1.38
N PRO A 108 -13.77 17.88 -1.94
CA PRO A 108 -15.00 18.03 -1.18
C PRO A 108 -15.22 16.86 -0.21
N GLY A 109 -14.84 17.02 1.05
CA GLY A 109 -14.90 15.99 2.09
C GLY A 109 -13.74 15.01 2.02
N ALA A 110 -13.63 14.11 3.03
CA ALA A 110 -12.55 13.13 3.08
C ALA A 110 -12.77 12.00 2.08
N ALA A 111 -11.70 11.60 1.37
CA ALA A 111 -11.74 10.52 0.40
C ALA A 111 -11.28 9.17 0.99
N ASP A 112 -11.73 8.07 0.40
CA ASP A 112 -11.40 6.70 0.79
C ASP A 112 -10.23 6.14 0.00
N ALA A 113 -10.00 6.69 -1.22
CA ALA A 113 -8.92 6.24 -2.09
C ALA A 113 -8.44 7.34 -3.04
N ALA A 114 -7.17 7.26 -3.45
CA ALA A 114 -6.58 8.08 -4.50
C ALA A 114 -5.89 7.23 -5.57
N LEU A 115 -6.10 7.59 -6.82
CA LEU A 115 -5.46 7.01 -7.99
C LEU A 115 -4.52 8.03 -8.63
N PHE A 116 -3.27 7.62 -8.92
CA PHE A 116 -2.27 8.37 -9.67
C PHE A 116 -1.91 7.58 -10.94
N ALA A 117 -2.77 7.65 -11.96
CA ALA A 117 -2.61 6.84 -13.17
C ALA A 117 -1.93 7.63 -14.30
N PHE A 118 -0.66 7.33 -14.57
CA PHE A 118 0.16 7.97 -15.61
C PHE A 118 0.40 9.47 -15.37
N THR A 119 0.53 9.85 -14.11
CA THR A 119 0.78 11.21 -13.61
C THR A 119 2.15 11.28 -12.95
N HIS A 120 3.20 11.03 -13.73
CA HIS A 120 4.58 10.94 -13.24
C HIS A 120 4.99 12.21 -12.46
N ASP A 121 4.76 13.37 -13.05
CA ASP A 121 5.19 14.65 -12.47
C ASP A 121 4.52 14.91 -11.11
N VAL A 122 3.24 14.59 -10.98
CA VAL A 122 2.49 14.67 -9.71
C VAL A 122 3.02 13.68 -8.68
N ALA A 123 3.33 12.45 -9.11
CA ALA A 123 3.89 11.41 -8.22
C ALA A 123 5.31 11.72 -7.73
N GLN A 124 6.02 12.68 -8.37
CA GLN A 124 7.33 13.19 -7.96
C GLN A 124 7.23 14.50 -7.15
N SER A 125 6.04 15.09 -7.00
CA SER A 125 5.83 16.32 -6.23
C SER A 125 5.45 15.99 -4.77
N PRO A 126 6.35 16.24 -3.79
CA PRO A 126 6.02 16.05 -2.37
C PRO A 126 4.84 16.92 -1.94
N GLU A 127 4.70 18.12 -2.51
CA GLU A 127 3.62 19.08 -2.24
C GLU A 127 2.28 18.52 -2.72
N ALA A 128 2.22 17.97 -3.95
CA ALA A 128 1.01 17.34 -4.49
C ALA A 128 0.61 16.12 -3.66
N LEU A 129 1.58 15.25 -3.33
CA LEU A 129 1.33 14.08 -2.49
C LEU A 129 0.84 14.49 -1.10
N ALA A 130 1.47 15.47 -0.46
CA ALA A 130 1.06 15.97 0.86
C ALA A 130 -0.36 16.54 0.81
N ASN A 131 -0.69 17.35 -0.20
CA ASN A 131 -2.03 17.94 -0.34
C ASN A 131 -3.10 16.87 -0.56
N VAL A 132 -2.93 15.99 -1.55
CA VAL A 132 -3.95 14.98 -1.89
C VAL A 132 -4.10 13.93 -0.81
N LEU A 133 -2.97 13.36 -0.34
CA LEU A 133 -3.01 12.29 0.65
C LEU A 133 -3.44 12.78 2.03
N GLY A 134 -3.16 14.05 2.37
CA GLY A 134 -3.64 14.68 3.60
C GLY A 134 -5.16 14.86 3.65
N GLN A 135 -5.85 14.75 2.52
CA GLN A 135 -7.31 14.84 2.41
C GLN A 135 -8.00 13.45 2.33
N LEU A 136 -7.22 12.36 2.38
CA LEU A 136 -7.76 11.02 2.53
C LEU A 136 -8.05 10.70 4.00
N ARG A 137 -9.00 9.80 4.21
CA ARG A 137 -9.23 9.21 5.54
C ARG A 137 -8.00 8.42 5.99
N PRO A 138 -7.75 8.32 7.29
CA PRO A 138 -6.78 7.37 7.84
C PRO A 138 -6.99 5.96 7.26
N GLY A 139 -5.91 5.29 6.87
CA GLY A 139 -6.00 4.00 6.17
C GLY A 139 -6.48 4.09 4.72
N GLY A 140 -6.58 5.29 4.16
CA GLY A 140 -6.96 5.54 2.77
C GLY A 140 -6.10 4.74 1.79
N ARG A 141 -6.71 4.24 0.72
CA ARG A 141 -6.04 3.38 -0.27
C ARG A 141 -5.46 4.22 -1.38
N VAL A 142 -4.25 3.88 -1.78
CA VAL A 142 -3.53 4.62 -2.83
C VAL A 142 -3.05 3.64 -3.88
N ALA A 143 -3.22 3.99 -5.16
CA ALA A 143 -2.59 3.27 -6.26
C ALA A 143 -1.98 4.26 -7.26
N ALA A 144 -0.88 3.83 -7.87
CA ALA A 144 -0.20 4.58 -8.93
C ALA A 144 0.19 3.64 -10.06
N ALA A 145 0.17 4.14 -11.29
CA ALA A 145 0.69 3.42 -12.44
C ALA A 145 1.39 4.39 -13.39
N GLY A 146 2.43 3.93 -14.08
CA GLY A 146 3.13 4.78 -15.02
C GLY A 146 4.32 4.13 -15.69
N PRO A 147 4.95 4.83 -16.65
CA PRO A 147 6.17 4.38 -17.27
C PRO A 147 7.36 4.50 -16.33
N LYS A 148 8.40 3.70 -16.59
CA LYS A 148 9.67 3.74 -15.85
C LYS A 148 10.82 3.25 -16.73
N TRP A 149 12.06 3.54 -16.33
CA TRP A 149 13.22 2.88 -16.92
C TRP A 149 13.25 1.41 -16.53
N SER A 150 13.34 0.55 -17.54
CA SER A 150 13.57 -0.87 -17.31
C SER A 150 15.01 -1.11 -16.88
N ALA A 151 15.19 -1.79 -15.74
CA ALA A 151 16.46 -2.36 -15.32
C ALA A 151 16.68 -3.74 -15.95
N PHE A 152 15.59 -4.46 -16.24
CA PHE A 152 15.60 -5.80 -16.82
C PHE A 152 15.90 -5.78 -18.32
N ALA A 153 15.32 -4.82 -19.05
CA ALA A 153 15.48 -4.69 -20.51
C ALA A 153 15.90 -3.26 -20.89
N PRO A 154 17.11 -2.80 -20.52
CA PRO A 154 17.55 -1.41 -20.68
C PRO A 154 17.60 -0.96 -22.15
N GLN A 155 17.68 -1.88 -23.12
CA GLN A 155 17.59 -1.62 -24.55
C GLN A 155 16.22 -1.04 -24.98
N LEU A 156 15.17 -1.17 -24.16
CA LEU A 156 13.85 -0.59 -24.40
C LEU A 156 13.74 0.86 -23.89
N ASN A 157 14.68 1.33 -23.06
CA ASN A 157 14.62 2.69 -22.48
C ASN A 157 14.58 3.82 -23.51
N PRO A 158 15.26 3.75 -24.67
CA PRO A 158 15.09 4.74 -25.73
C PRO A 158 13.66 4.82 -26.29
N LEU A 159 12.95 3.68 -26.38
CA LEU A 159 11.55 3.65 -26.78
C LEU A 159 10.66 4.26 -25.70
N VAL A 160 10.89 3.91 -24.42
CA VAL A 160 10.19 4.51 -23.29
C VAL A 160 10.36 6.01 -23.30
N TRP A 161 11.58 6.51 -23.50
CA TRP A 161 11.87 7.94 -23.61
C TRP A 161 11.09 8.59 -24.75
N GLN A 162 11.10 7.97 -25.94
CA GLN A 162 10.42 8.52 -27.12
C GLN A 162 8.91 8.64 -26.91
N VAL A 163 8.30 7.69 -26.22
CA VAL A 163 6.86 7.69 -25.92
C VAL A 163 6.55 8.65 -24.77
N ALA A 164 7.31 8.58 -23.67
CA ALA A 164 6.99 9.33 -22.47
C ALA A 164 7.25 10.84 -22.59
N ARG A 165 8.27 11.27 -23.34
CA ARG A 165 8.70 12.68 -23.45
C ARG A 165 7.60 13.66 -23.89
N GLN A 166 6.52 13.17 -24.46
CA GLN A 166 5.38 13.99 -24.88
C GLN A 166 4.32 14.15 -23.78
N TYR A 167 4.47 13.41 -22.66
CA TYR A 167 3.48 13.36 -21.57
C TYR A 167 4.06 13.69 -20.20
N VAL A 168 5.37 13.84 -20.09
CA VAL A 168 6.04 14.18 -18.81
C VAL A 168 6.90 15.42 -18.99
N THR A 169 7.00 16.23 -17.95
CA THR A 169 7.86 17.43 -17.92
C THR A 169 9.27 17.09 -17.47
N THR A 170 9.46 15.99 -16.72
CA THR A 170 10.75 15.55 -16.23
C THR A 170 10.88 14.02 -16.30
N PHE A 171 12.14 13.56 -16.42
CA PHE A 171 12.51 12.14 -16.27
C PHE A 171 13.21 11.87 -14.93
N GLU A 172 13.22 12.84 -14.03
CA GLU A 172 13.69 12.63 -12.67
C GLU A 172 12.84 11.55 -11.99
N GLY A 173 13.47 10.69 -11.20
CA GLY A 173 12.77 9.59 -10.53
C GLY A 173 12.33 8.42 -11.42
N PHE A 174 12.49 8.45 -12.75
CA PHE A 174 11.99 7.42 -13.68
C PHE A 174 12.53 6.00 -13.44
N ARG A 175 13.59 5.84 -12.63
CA ARG A 175 14.05 4.50 -12.19
C ARG A 175 13.15 3.90 -11.11
N ARG A 176 12.57 4.76 -10.25
CA ARG A 176 11.69 4.38 -9.15
C ARG A 176 10.61 5.45 -8.98
N PRO A 177 9.65 5.54 -9.93
CA PRO A 177 8.66 6.64 -9.95
C PRO A 177 7.76 6.68 -8.72
N TRP A 178 7.73 5.61 -7.95
CA TRP A 178 6.98 5.49 -6.69
C TRP A 178 7.80 5.89 -5.45
N ALA A 179 9.02 6.43 -5.60
CA ALA A 179 9.91 6.66 -4.47
C ALA A 179 9.35 7.66 -3.45
N GLU A 180 8.75 8.76 -3.92
CA GLU A 180 8.12 9.75 -3.05
C GLU A 180 6.86 9.18 -2.38
N LEU A 181 6.04 8.44 -3.14
CA LEU A 181 4.87 7.76 -2.59
C LEU A 181 5.25 6.73 -1.50
N ALA A 182 6.38 6.01 -1.69
CA ALA A 182 6.87 5.05 -0.70
C ALA A 182 7.33 5.67 0.62
N ARG A 183 7.57 6.98 0.68
CA ARG A 183 7.90 7.69 1.92
C ARG A 183 6.67 7.89 2.81
N VAL A 184 5.49 8.00 2.20
CA VAL A 184 4.23 8.29 2.89
C VAL A 184 3.29 7.08 2.96
N VAL A 185 3.54 6.05 2.14
CA VAL A 185 2.83 4.77 2.13
C VAL A 185 3.81 3.66 2.51
N PRO A 186 3.93 3.31 3.81
CA PRO A 186 4.97 2.38 4.30
C PRO A 186 4.90 0.99 3.67
N ASP A 187 3.68 0.51 3.37
CA ASP A 187 3.41 -0.83 2.84
C ASP A 187 3.25 -0.83 1.31
N LEU A 188 3.88 0.13 0.64
CA LEU A 188 3.75 0.26 -0.81
C LEU A 188 4.26 -1.00 -1.51
N SER A 189 3.35 -1.65 -2.22
CA SER A 189 3.64 -2.79 -3.10
C SER A 189 3.88 -2.29 -4.51
N VAL A 190 4.79 -2.94 -5.23
CA VAL A 190 5.10 -2.58 -6.62
C VAL A 190 5.17 -3.82 -7.48
N GLU A 191 4.47 -3.77 -8.60
CA GLU A 191 4.50 -4.76 -9.69
C GLU A 191 5.05 -4.09 -10.94
N GLU A 192 5.96 -4.74 -11.65
CA GLU A 192 6.52 -4.25 -12.91
C GLU A 192 5.99 -5.09 -14.07
N GLY A 193 5.57 -4.42 -15.13
CA GLY A 193 5.06 -5.03 -16.35
C GLY A 193 5.80 -4.57 -17.61
N PHE A 194 5.43 -5.11 -18.77
CA PHE A 194 6.03 -4.77 -20.05
C PHE A 194 7.57 -4.73 -20.02
N PHE A 195 8.17 -5.87 -19.65
CA PHE A 195 9.64 -5.98 -19.52
C PHE A 195 10.26 -4.97 -18.54
N GLY A 196 9.52 -4.58 -17.50
CA GLY A 196 9.96 -3.60 -16.52
C GLY A 196 9.89 -2.14 -16.97
N CYS A 197 9.16 -1.84 -18.05
CA CYS A 197 8.98 -0.48 -18.57
C CYS A 197 7.74 0.24 -17.99
N VAL A 198 6.84 -0.49 -17.34
CA VAL A 198 5.64 0.03 -16.69
C VAL A 198 5.56 -0.52 -15.27
N TYR A 199 5.06 0.27 -14.34
CA TYR A 199 4.81 -0.16 -12.97
C TYR A 199 3.36 0.06 -12.56
N VAL A 200 2.92 -0.72 -11.59
CA VAL A 200 1.74 -0.48 -10.76
C VAL A 200 2.19 -0.54 -9.31
N ALA A 201 1.93 0.51 -8.55
CA ALA A 201 2.23 0.58 -7.12
C ALA A 201 0.94 0.80 -6.35
N TRP A 202 0.81 0.20 -5.16
CA TRP A 202 -0.39 0.39 -4.32
C TRP A 202 -0.07 0.13 -2.86
N GLY A 203 -0.85 0.74 -1.99
CA GLY A 203 -0.73 0.59 -0.54
C GLY A 203 -1.82 1.35 0.19
N ARG A 204 -1.65 1.47 1.50
CA ARG A 204 -2.55 2.26 2.35
C ARG A 204 -1.76 3.32 3.09
N LEU A 205 -2.38 4.46 3.28
CA LEU A 205 -1.88 5.44 4.23
C LEU A 205 -1.87 4.83 5.62
N PRO A 206 -0.96 5.26 6.51
CA PRO A 206 -1.08 4.96 7.91
C PRO A 206 -2.49 5.33 8.36
N GLY A 207 -3.18 4.39 9.02
CA GLY A 207 -4.31 4.75 9.84
C GLY A 207 -3.80 5.72 10.91
N ASP A 208 -4.62 6.63 11.38
CA ASP A 208 -4.25 7.43 12.55
C ASP A 208 -3.74 6.46 13.62
N VAL A 209 -2.48 6.65 14.03
CA VAL A 209 -1.94 6.09 15.27
C VAL A 209 -2.39 7.01 16.42
N GLY A 210 -3.55 7.56 16.28
CA GLY A 210 -4.41 7.94 17.35
C GLY A 210 -5.23 6.70 17.64
N VAL A 211 -5.06 6.11 18.77
CA VAL A 211 -5.99 5.20 19.38
C VAL A 211 -7.34 5.94 19.53
N GLU A 212 -8.04 6.19 18.43
CA GLU A 212 -9.48 6.08 18.42
C GLU A 212 -9.77 4.61 18.16
N VAL A 213 -9.79 3.84 19.24
CA VAL A 213 -10.82 2.83 19.42
C VAL A 213 -12.07 3.47 18.83
N VAL A 214 -12.45 3.07 17.57
CA VAL A 214 -13.84 3.14 17.20
C VAL A 214 -14.50 2.25 18.23
N ALA A 215 -14.88 2.87 19.34
CA ALA A 215 -15.84 2.31 20.23
C ALA A 215 -17.07 2.08 19.35
N ASP A 216 -17.19 0.85 18.84
CA ASP A 216 -18.47 0.29 18.51
C ASP A 216 -19.32 0.56 19.75
N ALA A 217 -20.39 1.33 19.58
CA ALA A 217 -21.10 1.96 20.67
C ALA A 217 -21.44 0.91 21.73
N GLY A 218 -20.65 0.86 22.82
CA GLY A 218 -21.02 0.17 24.05
C GLY A 218 -20.52 -1.25 24.25
N VAL A 219 -19.58 -1.78 23.44
CA VAL A 219 -18.89 -3.04 23.76
C VAL A 219 -17.47 -2.70 24.20
N GLU A 220 -17.12 -2.95 25.46
CA GLU A 220 -15.74 -2.96 25.90
C GLU A 220 -14.94 -3.90 24.98
N PRO A 221 -13.72 -3.52 24.53
CA PRO A 221 -12.88 -4.42 23.75
C PRO A 221 -12.73 -5.71 24.57
N PRO A 222 -12.98 -6.89 23.97
CA PRO A 222 -12.86 -8.13 24.70
C PRO A 222 -11.44 -8.26 25.25
N GLU A 223 -11.33 -8.81 26.46
CA GLU A 223 -10.04 -9.15 27.04
C GLU A 223 -9.28 -10.06 26.08
N LEU A 224 -7.99 -9.76 25.83
CA LEU A 224 -7.16 -10.64 25.03
C LEU A 224 -6.81 -11.92 25.80
N PRO A 225 -6.71 -13.07 25.10
CA PRO A 225 -6.95 -13.28 23.67
C PRO A 225 -8.43 -13.28 23.28
N TRP A 226 -8.74 -12.93 22.03
CA TRP A 226 -10.04 -13.19 21.46
C TRP A 226 -10.29 -14.68 21.40
N HIS A 227 -11.45 -15.16 21.90
CA HIS A 227 -11.90 -16.54 21.76
C HIS A 227 -13.01 -16.60 20.70
N VAL A 228 -12.77 -17.30 19.60
CA VAL A 228 -13.70 -17.36 18.45
C VAL A 228 -13.83 -18.78 17.97
N ASP A 229 -15.05 -19.25 17.81
CA ASP A 229 -15.32 -20.53 17.17
C ASP A 229 -14.86 -20.52 15.70
N LEU A 230 -14.37 -21.66 15.22
CA LEU A 230 -13.91 -21.81 13.83
C LEU A 230 -14.97 -21.35 12.82
N ALA A 231 -16.25 -21.58 13.10
CA ALA A 231 -17.35 -21.17 12.23
C ALA A 231 -17.51 -19.64 12.14
N ASP A 232 -17.12 -18.90 13.17
CA ASP A 232 -17.29 -17.46 13.30
C ASP A 232 -16.06 -16.66 12.83
N LEU A 233 -14.95 -17.33 12.50
CA LEU A 233 -13.74 -16.70 11.95
C LEU A 233 -14.02 -15.70 10.79
N PRO A 234 -14.96 -15.99 9.85
CA PRO A 234 -15.27 -15.02 8.79
C PRO A 234 -15.75 -13.65 9.28
N SER A 235 -16.30 -13.56 10.50
CA SER A 235 -16.76 -12.30 11.09
C SER A 235 -15.62 -11.36 11.47
N LEU A 236 -14.40 -11.88 11.57
CA LEU A 236 -13.19 -11.11 11.91
C LEU A 236 -12.53 -10.47 10.68
N ALA A 237 -12.94 -10.79 9.46
CA ALA A 237 -12.31 -10.28 8.25
C ALA A 237 -12.34 -8.73 8.21
N GLY A 238 -11.17 -8.13 7.96
CA GLY A 238 -10.95 -6.69 7.95
C GLY A 238 -10.78 -6.04 9.33
N ARG A 239 -10.71 -6.83 10.42
CA ARG A 239 -10.56 -6.30 11.80
C ARG A 239 -9.11 -6.38 12.27
N HIS A 240 -8.67 -5.31 12.92
CA HIS A 240 -7.47 -5.32 13.74
C HIS A 240 -7.83 -5.87 15.13
N LEU A 241 -7.15 -6.93 15.57
CA LEU A 241 -7.50 -7.65 16.79
C LEU A 241 -6.77 -7.18 18.04
N GLY A 242 -5.80 -6.28 17.89
CA GLY A 242 -4.99 -5.78 18.99
C GLY A 242 -3.51 -6.17 18.87
N TYR A 243 -2.81 -6.11 20.00
CA TYR A 243 -1.38 -6.34 20.11
C TYR A 243 -1.07 -7.44 21.12
N SER A 244 -0.01 -8.21 20.85
CA SER A 244 0.57 -9.09 21.87
C SER A 244 1.19 -8.30 23.03
N SER A 245 1.54 -8.97 24.10
CA SER A 245 2.42 -8.44 25.14
C SER A 245 3.79 -8.05 24.54
N TRP A 246 4.54 -7.24 25.32
CA TRP A 246 5.92 -6.92 25.02
C TRP A 246 6.86 -8.03 25.46
N HIS A 247 7.71 -8.53 24.55
CA HIS A 247 8.68 -9.60 24.78
C HIS A 247 10.10 -9.10 24.58
N ASP A 248 11.00 -9.47 25.47
CA ASP A 248 12.41 -9.14 25.33
C ASP A 248 13.04 -9.87 24.12
N ILE A 249 13.94 -9.16 23.45
CA ILE A 249 14.83 -9.74 22.45
C ILE A 249 16.14 -10.07 23.15
N VAL A 250 16.35 -11.34 23.47
CA VAL A 250 17.53 -11.78 24.23
C VAL A 250 18.58 -12.41 23.33
N GLN A 251 19.84 -12.24 23.70
CA GLN A 251 20.98 -12.76 22.91
C GLN A 251 20.95 -14.29 22.79
N GLU A 252 20.50 -14.99 23.81
CA GLU A 252 20.41 -16.45 23.83
C GLU A 252 19.52 -16.99 22.71
N ASP A 253 18.33 -16.39 22.51
CA ASP A 253 17.39 -16.76 21.46
C ASP A 253 18.00 -16.52 20.06
N VAL A 254 18.67 -15.36 19.88
CA VAL A 254 19.31 -14.99 18.63
C VAL A 254 20.47 -15.91 18.28
N THR A 255 21.29 -16.26 19.28
CA THR A 255 22.40 -17.21 19.13
C THR A 255 21.89 -18.63 18.86
N GLY A 256 20.81 -19.05 19.54
CA GLY A 256 20.17 -20.34 19.29
C GLY A 256 19.59 -20.43 17.87
N PHE A 257 18.98 -19.35 17.38
CA PHE A 257 18.48 -19.30 16.01
C PHE A 257 19.60 -19.32 14.98
N ALA A 258 20.71 -18.59 15.23
CA ALA A 258 21.91 -18.62 14.40
C ALA A 258 22.46 -20.05 14.23
N ALA A 259 22.61 -20.75 15.33
CA ALA A 259 23.08 -22.14 15.34
C ALA A 259 22.12 -23.12 14.62
N LEU A 260 20.80 -22.90 14.75
CA LEU A 260 19.78 -23.70 14.08
C LEU A 260 19.78 -23.55 12.57
N THR A 261 20.12 -22.34 12.08
CA THR A 261 20.01 -21.95 10.66
C THR A 261 21.35 -21.84 9.95
N ASP A 262 22.46 -22.08 10.63
CA ASP A 262 23.85 -21.86 10.16
C ASP A 262 24.12 -20.40 9.70
N ASP A 263 23.31 -19.43 10.19
CA ASP A 263 23.51 -18.00 9.93
C ASP A 263 24.18 -17.34 11.13
N GLU A 264 25.48 -17.62 11.29
CA GLU A 264 26.34 -17.10 12.36
C GLU A 264 27.02 -15.78 11.99
N GLN A 265 26.37 -14.92 11.20
CA GLN A 265 26.94 -13.63 10.88
C GLN A 265 27.18 -12.81 12.16
N TRP A 266 28.36 -12.15 12.24
CA TRP A 266 28.80 -11.42 13.45
C TRP A 266 27.80 -10.40 13.99
N ILE A 267 26.95 -9.82 13.12
CA ILE A 267 25.90 -8.90 13.54
C ILE A 267 24.86 -9.53 14.46
N HIS A 268 24.79 -10.86 14.50
CA HIS A 268 23.84 -11.62 15.31
C HIS A 268 24.50 -12.22 16.55
N VAL A 269 25.76 -12.69 16.44
CA VAL A 269 26.38 -13.55 17.45
C VAL A 269 27.59 -12.94 18.17
N ASP A 270 28.09 -11.78 17.75
CA ASP A 270 29.27 -11.13 18.35
C ASP A 270 28.91 -9.75 18.91
N PRO A 271 28.51 -9.65 20.20
CA PRO A 271 28.10 -8.40 20.83
C PRO A 271 29.21 -7.34 20.87
N GLU A 272 30.49 -7.75 21.03
CA GLU A 272 31.60 -6.78 21.11
C GLU A 272 31.81 -6.10 19.75
N ARG A 273 31.85 -6.88 18.69
CA ARG A 273 31.98 -6.38 17.33
C ARG A 273 30.73 -5.60 16.90
N ALA A 274 29.54 -6.06 17.26
CA ALA A 274 28.28 -5.42 16.90
C ALA A 274 28.10 -4.06 17.60
N ALA A 275 28.62 -3.90 18.84
CA ALA A 275 28.60 -2.60 19.53
C ALA A 275 29.37 -1.51 18.77
N ALA A 276 30.46 -1.87 18.07
CA ALA A 276 31.21 -0.96 17.22
C ALA A 276 30.66 -0.90 15.77
N GLY A 277 29.64 -1.69 15.44
CA GLY A 277 29.05 -1.83 14.11
C GLY A 277 27.93 -0.81 13.85
N PRO A 278 27.32 -0.89 12.66
CA PRO A 278 26.32 0.10 12.19
C PRO A 278 25.02 0.10 13.02
N PHE A 279 24.74 -0.95 13.79
CA PHE A 279 23.50 -1.07 14.59
C PHE A 279 23.73 -0.74 16.07
N GLY A 280 24.98 -0.67 16.56
CA GLY A 280 25.35 -0.38 17.93
C GLY A 280 25.05 -1.50 18.95
N ALA A 281 24.54 -2.62 18.50
CA ALA A 281 24.25 -3.85 19.26
C ALA A 281 24.06 -5.01 18.28
N THR A 282 24.03 -6.25 18.78
CA THR A 282 23.58 -7.39 18.00
C THR A 282 22.10 -7.24 17.62
N VAL A 283 21.73 -7.76 16.45
CA VAL A 283 20.37 -7.70 15.92
C VAL A 283 19.80 -9.11 15.72
N ALA A 284 18.52 -9.28 15.95
CA ALA A 284 17.84 -10.53 15.64
C ALA A 284 17.76 -10.72 14.11
N HIS A 285 17.84 -11.97 13.66
CA HIS A 285 17.57 -12.33 12.27
C HIS A 285 16.12 -11.92 11.92
N GLY A 286 15.91 -11.47 10.70
CA GLY A 286 14.55 -11.15 10.23
C GLY A 286 13.61 -12.34 10.35
N PHE A 287 14.08 -13.53 9.95
CA PHE A 287 13.30 -14.77 10.06
C PHE A 287 13.08 -15.23 11.52
N HIS A 288 14.00 -14.94 12.45
CA HIS A 288 13.76 -15.16 13.87
C HIS A 288 12.56 -14.31 14.35
N THR A 289 12.53 -13.04 13.99
CA THR A 289 11.40 -12.14 14.31
C THR A 289 10.09 -12.68 13.73
N LEU A 290 10.08 -13.09 12.46
CA LEU A 290 8.89 -13.65 11.80
C LEU A 290 8.44 -14.97 12.44
N ALA A 291 9.38 -15.85 12.84
CA ALA A 291 9.08 -17.15 13.44
C ALA A 291 8.31 -17.02 14.79
N ARG A 292 8.41 -15.87 15.47
CA ARG A 292 7.64 -15.58 16.69
C ARG A 292 6.13 -15.37 16.41
N PHE A 293 5.72 -15.26 15.16
CA PHE A 293 4.31 -15.03 14.78
C PHE A 293 3.35 -15.98 15.48
N THR A 294 3.62 -17.29 15.44
CA THR A 294 2.70 -18.31 15.99
C THR A 294 2.52 -18.19 17.51
N ALA A 295 3.61 -17.90 18.22
CA ALA A 295 3.54 -17.70 19.69
C ALA A 295 2.73 -16.42 20.02
N LEU A 296 3.03 -15.32 19.33
CA LEU A 296 2.37 -14.04 19.58
C LEU A 296 0.90 -14.02 19.08
N LEU A 297 0.56 -14.82 18.04
CA LEU A 297 -0.80 -15.03 17.61
C LEU A 297 -1.66 -15.58 18.75
N GLY A 298 -1.15 -16.57 19.50
CA GLY A 298 -1.90 -17.17 20.60
C GLY A 298 -2.20 -16.22 21.77
N GLU A 299 -1.48 -15.10 21.89
CA GLU A 299 -1.77 -14.04 22.87
C GLU A 299 -2.89 -13.10 22.40
N ILE A 300 -3.22 -13.12 21.10
CA ILE A 300 -4.21 -12.20 20.50
C ILE A 300 -5.47 -12.94 20.11
N LEU A 301 -5.35 -14.15 19.56
CA LEU A 301 -6.46 -14.93 19.01
C LEU A 301 -6.32 -16.41 19.34
N VAL A 302 -7.35 -16.97 19.93
CA VAL A 302 -7.54 -18.42 20.12
C VAL A 302 -8.77 -18.82 19.28
N VAL A 303 -8.57 -19.74 18.34
CA VAL A 303 -9.64 -20.30 17.52
C VAL A 303 -10.07 -21.65 18.12
N GLU A 304 -11.31 -21.73 18.54
CA GLU A 304 -11.88 -22.93 19.15
C GLU A 304 -12.51 -23.86 18.10
N GLY A 305 -12.69 -25.14 18.43
CA GLY A 305 -13.25 -26.13 17.51
C GLY A 305 -12.27 -26.56 16.40
N VAL A 306 -10.97 -26.36 16.60
CA VAL A 306 -9.90 -26.68 15.64
C VAL A 306 -9.22 -27.99 16.01
N ALA A 307 -9.21 -28.95 15.07
CA ALA A 307 -8.45 -30.18 15.22
C ALA A 307 -6.95 -29.98 14.88
N THR A 308 -6.65 -29.16 13.89
CA THR A 308 -5.28 -28.88 13.45
C THR A 308 -5.15 -27.50 12.81
N THR A 309 -4.04 -26.83 13.08
CA THR A 309 -3.67 -25.54 12.47
C THR A 309 -2.37 -25.70 11.71
N LEU A 310 -2.34 -25.21 10.46
CA LEU A 310 -1.12 -25.20 9.65
C LEU A 310 -0.69 -23.75 9.37
N ASN A 311 0.58 -23.46 9.64
CA ASN A 311 1.25 -22.30 9.08
C ASN A 311 1.52 -22.62 7.60
N TYR A 312 0.61 -22.14 6.72
CA TYR A 312 0.57 -22.56 5.33
C TYR A 312 1.57 -21.81 4.45
N GLY A 313 1.87 -20.57 4.80
CA GLY A 313 2.82 -19.76 4.04
C GLY A 313 2.79 -18.28 4.36
N VAL A 314 3.54 -17.55 3.58
CA VAL A 314 3.62 -16.09 3.64
C VAL A 314 3.58 -15.51 2.21
N ASN A 315 2.81 -14.44 1.99
CA ASN A 315 2.76 -13.75 0.69
C ASN A 315 3.82 -12.67 0.58
N ARG A 316 4.00 -11.90 1.65
CA ARG A 316 4.92 -10.77 1.70
C ARG A 316 5.59 -10.73 3.05
N VAL A 317 6.90 -10.49 3.05
CA VAL A 317 7.68 -10.23 4.27
C VAL A 317 8.66 -9.11 3.97
N ARG A 318 8.76 -8.14 4.89
CA ARG A 318 9.77 -7.09 4.87
C ARG A 318 10.31 -6.86 6.27
N PHE A 319 11.59 -6.52 6.36
CA PHE A 319 12.30 -6.19 7.59
C PHE A 319 12.82 -4.74 7.49
N PRO A 320 11.95 -3.74 7.69
CA PRO A 320 12.29 -2.34 7.38
C PRO A 320 13.23 -1.69 8.37
N ALA A 321 13.41 -2.26 9.57
CA ALA A 321 14.34 -1.78 10.59
C ALA A 321 14.95 -2.95 11.38
N PRO A 322 16.12 -2.78 12.02
CA PRO A 322 16.73 -3.82 12.85
C PRO A 322 16.00 -3.97 14.18
N ALA A 323 15.81 -5.21 14.61
CA ALA A 323 15.39 -5.58 15.95
C ALA A 323 16.64 -5.87 16.80
N ARG A 324 17.02 -4.97 17.72
CA ARG A 324 18.25 -5.10 18.50
C ARG A 324 18.02 -5.95 19.74
N VAL A 325 19.02 -6.73 20.10
CA VAL A 325 19.06 -7.40 21.41
C VAL A 325 19.01 -6.36 22.53
N GLY A 326 18.27 -6.66 23.58
CA GLY A 326 18.01 -5.75 24.70
C GLY A 326 16.79 -4.83 24.52
N GLN A 327 16.14 -4.86 23.36
CA GLN A 327 14.87 -4.16 23.13
C GLN A 327 13.67 -5.10 23.36
N ARG A 328 12.47 -4.54 23.46
CA ARG A 328 11.22 -5.28 23.56
C ARG A 328 10.46 -5.27 22.24
N LEU A 329 9.89 -6.40 21.88
CA LEU A 329 9.12 -6.66 20.66
C LEU A 329 7.67 -6.97 21.01
N ARG A 330 6.73 -6.49 20.21
CA ARG A 330 5.33 -6.95 20.18
C ARG A 330 4.85 -7.13 18.74
N MET A 331 3.70 -7.78 18.58
CA MET A 331 3.05 -7.94 17.28
C MET A 331 1.64 -7.35 17.32
N GLY A 332 1.31 -6.49 16.36
CA GLY A 332 -0.06 -6.13 16.01
C GLY A 332 -0.61 -7.09 14.97
N LEU A 333 -1.87 -7.50 15.10
CA LEU A 333 -2.53 -8.49 14.25
C LEU A 333 -3.79 -7.94 13.60
N GLU A 334 -3.89 -8.07 12.28
CA GLU A 334 -5.08 -7.80 11.48
C GLU A 334 -5.54 -9.08 10.75
N VAL A 335 -6.82 -9.34 10.67
CA VAL A 335 -7.41 -10.39 9.81
C VAL A 335 -7.72 -9.78 8.45
N LEU A 336 -6.87 -9.99 7.45
CA LEU A 336 -7.03 -9.37 6.12
C LEU A 336 -8.15 -10.04 5.31
N SER A 337 -8.19 -11.38 5.32
CA SER A 337 -9.27 -12.15 4.69
C SER A 337 -9.45 -13.53 5.33
N VAL A 338 -10.67 -14.06 5.21
CA VAL A 338 -11.02 -15.43 5.62
C VAL A 338 -11.74 -16.09 4.47
N GLU A 339 -11.27 -17.25 4.03
CA GLU A 339 -11.78 -17.96 2.86
C GLU A 339 -11.91 -19.45 3.16
N ARG A 340 -12.91 -20.10 2.56
CA ARG A 340 -13.03 -21.56 2.61
C ARG A 340 -12.09 -22.18 1.57
N ALA A 341 -11.20 -23.08 2.00
CA ALA A 341 -10.22 -23.77 1.17
C ALA A 341 -10.37 -25.29 1.32
N GLY A 342 -11.29 -25.87 0.54
CA GLY A 342 -11.63 -27.28 0.66
C GLY A 342 -12.33 -27.59 2.00
N ASP A 343 -11.72 -28.46 2.80
CA ASP A 343 -12.14 -28.87 4.14
C ASP A 343 -11.60 -27.98 5.27
N SER A 344 -10.87 -26.92 4.92
CA SER A 344 -10.28 -25.98 5.87
C SER A 344 -10.80 -24.56 5.71
N ILE A 345 -10.59 -23.73 6.73
CA ILE A 345 -10.72 -22.26 6.67
C ILE A 345 -9.32 -21.69 6.57
N GLN A 346 -9.05 -20.94 5.50
CA GLN A 346 -7.81 -20.23 5.29
C GLN A 346 -7.97 -18.79 5.74
N VAL A 347 -7.05 -18.32 6.57
CA VAL A 347 -6.99 -16.95 7.06
C VAL A 347 -5.70 -16.30 6.59
N LEU A 348 -5.81 -15.12 6.00
CA LEU A 348 -4.70 -14.25 5.70
C LEU A 348 -4.60 -13.19 6.80
N TYR A 349 -3.51 -13.23 7.54
CA TYR A 349 -3.20 -12.27 8.59
C TYR A 349 -2.24 -11.20 8.09
N GLY A 350 -2.47 -9.94 8.48
CA GLY A 350 -1.50 -8.86 8.46
C GLY A 350 -0.81 -8.78 9.83
N ALA A 351 0.49 -8.99 9.87
CA ALA A 351 1.29 -8.93 11.09
C ALA A 351 2.29 -7.78 11.02
N THR A 352 2.26 -6.90 12.02
CA THR A 352 3.22 -5.80 12.17
C THR A 352 3.98 -5.99 13.48
N PHE A 353 5.29 -6.25 13.38
CA PHE A 353 6.15 -6.40 14.55
C PHE A 353 6.82 -5.08 14.85
N GLU A 354 6.63 -4.61 16.07
CA GLU A 354 7.11 -3.32 16.56
C GLU A 354 8.13 -3.51 17.68
N VAL A 355 9.06 -2.57 17.77
CA VAL A 355 10.01 -2.47 18.86
C VAL A 355 9.68 -1.22 19.69
N GLU A 356 9.71 -1.36 20.98
CA GLU A 356 9.38 -0.28 21.90
C GLU A 356 10.25 0.97 21.65
N GLY A 357 9.58 2.13 21.53
CA GLY A 357 10.24 3.41 21.27
C GLY A 357 10.78 3.61 19.84
N GLN A 358 10.53 2.66 18.92
CA GLN A 358 10.95 2.76 17.54
C GLN A 358 9.74 3.02 16.63
N ALA A 359 9.77 4.13 15.87
CA ALA A 359 8.66 4.50 15.00
C ALA A 359 8.48 3.57 13.77
N LYS A 360 9.56 2.89 13.36
CA LYS A 360 9.55 2.03 12.18
C LYS A 360 9.43 0.56 12.61
N PRO A 361 8.48 -0.23 12.05
CA PRO A 361 8.36 -1.64 12.39
C PRO A 361 9.61 -2.43 11.98
N VAL A 362 9.88 -3.52 12.70
CA VAL A 362 11.03 -4.40 12.44
C VAL A 362 10.69 -5.56 11.52
N CYS A 363 9.40 -5.93 11.43
CA CYS A 363 8.90 -6.88 10.45
C CYS A 363 7.45 -6.53 10.10
N VAL A 364 7.10 -6.63 8.82
CA VAL A 364 5.72 -6.58 8.32
C VAL A 364 5.53 -7.82 7.44
N ALA A 365 4.48 -8.59 7.70
CA ALA A 365 4.24 -9.84 7.00
C ALA A 365 2.75 -10.09 6.72
N GLU A 366 2.46 -10.69 5.57
CA GLU A 366 1.17 -11.32 5.29
C GLU A 366 1.34 -12.82 5.50
N VAL A 367 0.73 -13.38 6.55
CA VAL A 367 0.90 -14.77 6.97
C VAL A 367 -0.38 -15.54 6.72
N ILE A 368 -0.26 -16.74 6.13
CA ILE A 368 -1.40 -17.59 5.79
C ILE A 368 -1.45 -18.76 6.75
N PHE A 369 -2.58 -18.90 7.43
CA PHE A 369 -2.90 -20.06 8.26
C PHE A 369 -4.08 -20.82 7.70
N ARG A 370 -4.08 -22.14 7.87
CA ARG A 370 -5.25 -23.01 7.62
C ARG A 370 -5.67 -23.72 8.87
N TYR A 371 -6.96 -23.63 9.15
CA TYR A 371 -7.62 -24.24 10.30
C TYR A 371 -8.51 -25.39 9.83
N TYR A 372 -8.34 -26.55 10.42
CA TYR A 372 -9.14 -27.75 10.15
C TYR A 372 -9.94 -28.09 11.39
N GLY A 373 -11.28 -28.28 11.22
CA GLY A 373 -12.20 -28.66 12.29
C GLY A 373 -12.53 -30.14 12.30
#